data_7fb90abb143194b116320e7faa597a27
#
_entry.id   7fb90abb143194b116320e7faa597a27
#
_cell.length_a   1.000
_cell.length_b   1.000
_cell.length_c   1.000
_cell.angle_alpha   90.00
_cell.angle_beta   90.00
_cell.angle_gamma   90.00
#
_symmetry.space_group_name_H-M   'P 1'
#
loop_
_entity.id
_entity.type
_entity.pdbx_description
1 polymer ?
#
loop_
_entity_poly.entity_id
_entity_poly.type
_entity_poly.pdbx_seq_one_letter_code
_entity_poly.pdbx_strand_id
1 'polypeptide(L)'
;VSDRIEELVRNLEQKEKKPHAKILANLCLYHRRESKPVFWRMFDRFEATDQDLVDDLDCLGDLVATGEVFELTSRSNGYEFTYDPNQDSKLKIGDSVRVKQDPSLNATIEELNLEKGLILLKSTSELPRHLSLIPYKFISARPIEESIQQTASEYLKGKKLNPCIDNFLLRNRPNFKNDYGEDLSTWGKNTLDSAIKVATELDGGYFCIQGPPGAGKTFVGSRVISALVESGARIGISSNSHKAINNLIEKVISVMDEDEIKGQIARIDRNNDEPLYENKRIEQFPSISQANLSENVKVIAGTAWAFANEVMWDGLDYLF
;
A
#
# COMPACT_ATOMS: atom_id res chain seq x y z
N VAL A 1 -3.05 -7.28 22.40
CA VAL A 1 -2.85 -6.23 21.37
C VAL A 1 -4.00 -5.23 21.42
N SER A 2 -5.27 -5.67 21.46
CA SER A 2 -6.45 -4.78 21.54
C SER A 2 -6.40 -3.86 22.76
N ASP A 3 -6.15 -4.42 23.94
CA ASP A 3 -6.14 -3.68 25.22
C ASP A 3 -5.09 -2.56 25.24
N ARG A 4 -3.91 -2.81 24.67
CA ARG A 4 -2.83 -1.82 24.59
C ARG A 4 -3.20 -0.64 23.69
N ILE A 5 -3.88 -0.90 22.57
CA ILE A 5 -4.33 0.16 21.66
C ILE A 5 -5.43 0.99 22.31
N GLU A 6 -6.38 0.33 23.00
CA GLU A 6 -7.47 1.00 23.70
C GLU A 6 -6.97 1.87 24.87
N GLU A 7 -5.93 1.42 25.58
CA GLU A 7 -5.26 2.20 26.60
C GLU A 7 -4.55 3.41 25.99
N LEU A 8 -3.80 3.23 24.89
CA LEU A 8 -3.13 4.31 24.16
C LEU A 8 -4.13 5.38 23.71
N VAL A 9 -5.25 4.96 23.14
CA VAL A 9 -6.33 5.86 22.68
C VAL A 9 -6.94 6.62 23.86
N ARG A 10 -7.29 5.95 24.95
CA ARG A 10 -7.81 6.62 26.16
C ARG A 10 -6.85 7.66 26.70
N ASN A 11 -5.56 7.35 26.75
CA ASN A 11 -4.54 8.29 27.24
C ASN A 11 -4.38 9.53 26.32
N LEU A 12 -4.59 9.36 25.00
CA LEU A 12 -4.62 10.47 24.05
C LEU A 12 -5.88 11.31 24.22
N GLU A 13 -7.04 10.69 24.38
CA GLU A 13 -8.32 11.37 24.56
C GLU A 13 -8.36 12.21 25.85
N GLN A 14 -7.70 11.77 26.90
CA GLN A 14 -7.56 12.56 28.15
C GLN A 14 -6.76 13.88 27.96
N LYS A 15 -6.03 14.02 26.83
CA LYS A 15 -5.33 15.26 26.48
C LYS A 15 -6.18 16.17 25.59
N GLU A 16 -7.46 16.31 25.85
CA GLU A 16 -8.49 17.02 25.05
C GLU A 16 -8.10 18.41 24.54
N LYS A 17 -7.26 19.14 25.29
CA LYS A 17 -6.81 20.49 24.90
C LYS A 17 -5.76 20.50 23.79
N LYS A 18 -5.27 19.34 23.34
CA LYS A 18 -4.25 19.22 22.30
C LYS A 18 -4.88 18.65 21.01
N PRO A 19 -5.01 19.45 19.93
CA PRO A 19 -5.68 19.00 18.70
C PRO A 19 -5.04 17.74 18.10
N HIS A 20 -3.73 17.57 18.19
CA HIS A 20 -3.01 16.39 17.73
C HIS A 20 -3.44 15.11 18.44
N ALA A 21 -3.71 15.17 19.75
CA ALA A 21 -4.05 13.99 20.53
C ALA A 21 -5.32 13.32 19.98
N LYS A 22 -6.35 14.10 19.65
CA LYS A 22 -7.59 13.58 19.03
C LYS A 22 -7.35 12.97 17.66
N ILE A 23 -6.50 13.62 16.84
CA ILE A 23 -6.18 13.11 15.50
C ILE A 23 -5.40 11.80 15.62
N LEU A 24 -4.37 11.74 16.47
CA LEU A 24 -3.59 10.52 16.70
C LEU A 24 -4.43 9.37 17.24
N ALA A 25 -5.36 9.65 18.18
CA ALA A 25 -6.31 8.64 18.66
C ALA A 25 -7.16 8.06 17.54
N ASN A 26 -7.67 8.89 16.64
CA ASN A 26 -8.42 8.44 15.47
C ASN A 26 -7.56 7.64 14.49
N LEU A 27 -6.31 8.05 14.24
CA LEU A 27 -5.38 7.35 13.36
C LEU A 27 -5.03 5.96 13.92
N CYS A 28 -4.82 5.81 15.24
CA CYS A 28 -4.59 4.50 15.87
C CYS A 28 -5.74 3.50 15.64
N LEU A 29 -6.96 4.00 15.42
CA LEU A 29 -8.15 3.17 15.17
C LEU A 29 -8.52 3.08 13.69
N TYR A 30 -7.84 3.81 12.81
CA TYR A 30 -8.21 3.96 11.40
C TYR A 30 -8.32 2.60 10.69
N HIS A 31 -7.25 1.84 10.62
CA HIS A 31 -7.22 0.55 9.90
C HIS A 31 -8.20 -0.47 10.48
N ARG A 32 -8.37 -0.48 11.80
CA ARG A 32 -9.37 -1.33 12.46
C ARG A 32 -10.80 -0.98 12.03
N ARG A 33 -11.10 0.30 11.83
CA ARG A 33 -12.42 0.75 11.34
C ARG A 33 -12.62 0.42 9.87
N GLU A 34 -11.60 0.67 9.04
CA GLU A 34 -11.64 0.39 7.61
C GLU A 34 -11.75 -1.10 7.28
N SER A 35 -11.16 -1.97 8.10
CA SER A 35 -11.24 -3.41 7.88
C SER A 35 -12.57 -4.04 8.30
N LYS A 36 -13.35 -3.39 9.19
CA LYS A 36 -14.62 -3.95 9.68
C LYS A 36 -15.61 -4.34 8.59
N PRO A 37 -15.90 -3.50 7.56
CA PRO A 37 -16.86 -3.87 6.52
C PRO A 37 -16.42 -5.10 5.72
N VAL A 38 -15.10 -5.29 5.52
CA VAL A 38 -14.56 -6.46 4.82
C VAL A 38 -14.79 -7.72 5.65
N PHE A 39 -14.50 -7.66 6.96
CA PHE A 39 -14.73 -8.78 7.87
C PHE A 39 -16.21 -9.11 8.02
N TRP A 40 -17.09 -8.10 8.15
CA TRP A 40 -18.51 -8.34 8.26
C TRP A 40 -19.06 -9.01 7.01
N ARG A 41 -18.72 -8.52 5.81
CA ARG A 41 -19.13 -9.16 4.57
C ARG A 41 -18.63 -10.62 4.48
N MET A 42 -17.43 -10.88 4.96
CA MET A 42 -16.91 -12.25 5.03
C MET A 42 -17.71 -13.11 6.01
N PHE A 43 -18.06 -12.60 7.19
CA PHE A 43 -18.89 -13.32 8.16
C PHE A 43 -20.29 -13.56 7.63
N ASP A 44 -20.93 -12.56 7.02
CA ASP A 44 -22.24 -12.72 6.37
C ASP A 44 -22.21 -13.85 5.32
N ARG A 45 -21.13 -13.97 4.55
CA ARG A 45 -20.93 -15.06 3.58
C ARG A 45 -20.73 -16.43 4.21
N PHE A 46 -20.11 -16.52 5.38
CA PHE A 46 -20.02 -17.78 6.11
C PHE A 46 -21.38 -18.25 6.64
N GLU A 47 -22.26 -17.34 6.97
CA GLU A 47 -23.62 -17.64 7.44
C GLU A 47 -24.63 -17.83 6.30
N ALA A 48 -24.33 -17.37 5.09
CA ALA A 48 -25.16 -17.49 3.91
C ALA A 48 -25.36 -18.97 3.49
N THR A 49 -26.42 -19.28 2.74
CA THR A 49 -26.58 -20.61 2.13
C THR A 49 -25.62 -20.80 0.96
N ASP A 50 -25.42 -22.03 0.51
CA ASP A 50 -24.59 -22.27 -0.70
C ASP A 50 -25.23 -21.63 -1.93
N GLN A 51 -26.58 -21.62 -2.00
CA GLN A 51 -27.31 -20.95 -3.07
C GLN A 51 -27.11 -19.43 -3.07
N ASP A 52 -27.07 -18.77 -1.90
CA ASP A 52 -26.77 -17.35 -1.83
C ASP A 52 -25.35 -17.04 -2.34
N LEU A 53 -24.40 -17.98 -2.14
CA LEU A 53 -23.05 -17.85 -2.65
C LEU A 53 -22.92 -18.15 -4.14
N VAL A 54 -23.84 -18.93 -4.72
CA VAL A 54 -23.96 -19.09 -6.19
C VAL A 54 -24.35 -17.76 -6.83
N ASP A 55 -25.25 -17.00 -6.18
CA ASP A 55 -25.73 -15.70 -6.67
C ASP A 55 -24.75 -14.52 -6.34
N ASP A 56 -23.78 -14.70 -5.41
CA ASP A 56 -22.78 -13.69 -5.08
C ASP A 56 -21.61 -13.71 -6.07
N LEU A 57 -21.54 -12.74 -6.95
CA LEU A 57 -20.48 -12.60 -7.97
C LEU A 57 -19.03 -12.60 -7.43
N ASP A 58 -18.82 -12.33 -6.15
CA ASP A 58 -17.46 -12.39 -5.56
C ASP A 58 -17.11 -13.80 -5.07
N CYS A 59 -18.09 -14.70 -4.94
CA CYS A 59 -17.94 -16.07 -4.45
C CYS A 59 -18.01 -17.10 -5.59
N LEU A 60 -17.84 -18.37 -5.23
CA LEU A 60 -18.18 -19.51 -6.08
C LEU A 60 -18.84 -20.56 -5.19
N GLY A 61 -20.14 -20.80 -5.39
CA GLY A 61 -20.96 -21.66 -4.54
C GLY A 61 -21.11 -23.08 -5.10
N ASP A 62 -21.47 -24.02 -4.21
CA ASP A 62 -21.93 -25.36 -4.52
C ASP A 62 -20.97 -26.19 -5.38
N LEU A 63 -19.69 -26.23 -4.97
CA LEU A 63 -18.65 -27.02 -5.63
C LEU A 63 -18.66 -28.48 -5.14
N VAL A 64 -18.48 -29.42 -6.06
CA VAL A 64 -18.43 -30.86 -5.77
C VAL A 64 -17.08 -31.42 -6.25
N ALA A 65 -16.38 -32.14 -5.35
CA ALA A 65 -15.10 -32.79 -5.70
C ALA A 65 -15.28 -33.86 -6.78
N THR A 66 -14.43 -33.85 -7.80
CA THR A 66 -14.36 -34.92 -8.81
C THR A 66 -13.74 -36.19 -8.25
N GLY A 67 -12.98 -36.08 -7.18
CA GLY A 67 -12.19 -37.16 -6.58
C GLY A 67 -10.74 -37.19 -7.07
N GLU A 68 -10.40 -36.35 -8.06
CA GLU A 68 -9.02 -36.26 -8.54
C GLU A 68 -8.21 -35.39 -7.57
N VAL A 69 -7.01 -35.88 -7.19
CA VAL A 69 -6.06 -35.20 -6.32
C VAL A 69 -4.68 -35.29 -6.94
N PHE A 70 -4.02 -34.14 -7.04
CA PHE A 70 -2.71 -34.00 -7.67
C PHE A 70 -1.68 -33.53 -6.63
N GLU A 71 -0.50 -34.13 -6.60
CA GLU A 71 0.62 -33.57 -5.82
C GLU A 71 1.22 -32.39 -6.58
N LEU A 72 1.05 -31.18 -6.03
CA LEU A 72 1.59 -29.93 -6.63
C LEU A 72 2.94 -29.56 -6.05
N THR A 73 3.11 -29.77 -4.75
CA THR A 73 4.39 -29.57 -4.05
C THR A 73 4.50 -30.56 -2.88
N SER A 74 5.69 -30.69 -2.29
CA SER A 74 5.92 -31.54 -1.10
C SER A 74 5.02 -31.18 0.12
N ARG A 75 4.28 -30.08 0.08
CA ARG A 75 3.45 -29.58 1.19
C ARG A 75 2.01 -29.27 0.80
N SER A 76 1.65 -29.35 -0.47
CA SER A 76 0.31 -28.98 -0.94
C SER A 76 -0.15 -29.85 -2.09
N ASN A 77 -1.42 -30.20 -2.05
CA ASN A 77 -2.12 -30.93 -3.09
C ASN A 77 -3.06 -30.03 -3.89
N GLY A 78 -3.32 -30.40 -5.13
CA GLY A 78 -4.38 -29.86 -5.96
C GLY A 78 -5.61 -30.75 -5.85
N TYR A 79 -6.75 -30.16 -5.60
CA TYR A 79 -8.05 -30.82 -5.52
C TYR A 79 -8.93 -30.27 -6.63
N GLU A 80 -9.44 -31.16 -7.48
CA GLU A 80 -10.33 -30.77 -8.57
C GLU A 80 -11.78 -30.82 -8.15
N PHE A 81 -12.53 -29.77 -8.51
CA PHE A 81 -13.96 -29.62 -8.25
C PHE A 81 -14.71 -29.22 -9.52
N THR A 82 -15.98 -29.65 -9.58
CA THR A 82 -16.95 -29.15 -10.55
C THR A 82 -17.89 -28.14 -9.90
N TYR A 83 -18.41 -27.21 -10.71
CA TYR A 83 -19.44 -26.24 -10.33
C TYR A 83 -20.32 -25.94 -11.55
N ASP A 84 -21.47 -25.30 -11.36
CA ASP A 84 -22.34 -24.89 -12.47
C ASP A 84 -21.63 -23.87 -13.37
N PRO A 85 -21.35 -24.19 -14.66
CA PRO A 85 -20.65 -23.31 -15.58
C PRO A 85 -21.44 -22.02 -15.91
N ASN A 86 -22.75 -21.96 -15.58
CA ASN A 86 -23.54 -20.74 -15.72
C ASN A 86 -23.39 -19.76 -14.55
N GLN A 87 -22.66 -20.14 -13.51
CA GLN A 87 -22.40 -19.28 -12.37
C GLN A 87 -21.33 -18.24 -12.72
N ASP A 88 -21.69 -16.96 -12.61
CA ASP A 88 -20.75 -15.84 -12.77
C ASP A 88 -19.92 -15.64 -11.50
N SER A 89 -18.61 -15.49 -11.64
CA SER A 89 -17.71 -15.17 -10.52
C SER A 89 -16.58 -14.26 -10.95
N LYS A 90 -16.16 -13.36 -10.03
CA LYS A 90 -14.98 -12.51 -10.19
C LYS A 90 -13.69 -13.16 -9.69
N LEU A 91 -13.77 -14.37 -9.15
CA LEU A 91 -12.59 -15.11 -8.73
C LEU A 91 -11.70 -15.42 -9.92
N LYS A 92 -10.38 -15.40 -9.70
CA LYS A 92 -9.38 -15.60 -10.75
C LYS A 92 -8.30 -16.58 -10.29
N ILE A 93 -7.58 -17.12 -11.24
CA ILE A 93 -6.35 -17.90 -10.98
C ILE A 93 -5.40 -17.06 -10.12
N GLY A 94 -4.85 -17.64 -9.07
CA GLY A 94 -3.99 -16.99 -8.08
C GLY A 94 -4.75 -16.38 -6.89
N ASP A 95 -6.08 -16.26 -6.94
CA ASP A 95 -6.84 -15.74 -5.80
C ASP A 95 -6.81 -16.73 -4.63
N SER A 96 -6.62 -16.17 -3.42
CA SER A 96 -6.76 -16.92 -2.17
C SER A 96 -8.22 -16.91 -1.72
N VAL A 97 -8.71 -18.07 -1.30
CA VAL A 97 -10.10 -18.28 -0.89
C VAL A 97 -10.19 -19.02 0.44
N ARG A 98 -11.28 -18.82 1.15
CA ARG A 98 -11.70 -19.61 2.32
C ARG A 98 -12.78 -20.58 1.94
N VAL A 99 -12.80 -21.72 2.61
CA VAL A 99 -13.85 -22.71 2.48
C VAL A 99 -14.98 -22.37 3.45
N LYS A 100 -16.21 -22.20 2.95
CA LYS A 100 -17.39 -21.86 3.77
C LYS A 100 -17.65 -22.90 4.84
N GLN A 101 -17.59 -24.19 4.48
CA GLN A 101 -17.88 -25.33 5.35
C GLN A 101 -16.88 -25.48 6.50
N ASP A 102 -15.66 -24.98 6.31
CA ASP A 102 -14.65 -24.88 7.35
C ASP A 102 -13.79 -23.62 7.15
N PRO A 103 -14.10 -22.54 7.90
CA PRO A 103 -13.38 -21.26 7.79
C PRO A 103 -11.89 -21.32 8.12
N SER A 104 -11.41 -22.41 8.72
CA SER A 104 -9.98 -22.61 8.99
C SER A 104 -9.21 -23.02 7.75
N LEU A 105 -9.89 -23.58 6.75
CA LEU A 105 -9.29 -24.05 5.51
C LEU A 105 -9.10 -22.91 4.51
N ASN A 106 -7.90 -22.89 3.93
CA ASN A 106 -7.53 -21.96 2.87
C ASN A 106 -7.20 -22.77 1.60
N ALA A 107 -7.52 -22.17 0.47
CA ALA A 107 -7.06 -22.67 -0.81
C ALA A 107 -6.61 -21.51 -1.71
N THR A 108 -5.85 -21.82 -2.74
CA THR A 108 -5.51 -20.90 -3.83
C THR A 108 -6.04 -21.51 -5.13
N ILE A 109 -6.62 -20.69 -5.98
CA ILE A 109 -7.10 -21.13 -7.29
C ILE A 109 -5.89 -21.30 -8.22
N GLU A 110 -5.57 -22.53 -8.60
CA GLU A 110 -4.46 -22.83 -9.53
C GLU A 110 -4.93 -22.83 -10.98
N GLU A 111 -6.13 -23.42 -11.24
CA GLU A 111 -6.73 -23.44 -12.56
C GLU A 111 -8.23 -23.14 -12.45
N LEU A 112 -8.77 -22.49 -13.47
CA LEU A 112 -10.19 -22.16 -13.57
C LEU A 112 -10.64 -22.30 -15.03
N ASN A 113 -11.53 -23.25 -15.30
CA ASN A 113 -12.12 -23.46 -16.61
C ASN A 113 -13.62 -23.15 -16.57
N LEU A 114 -13.96 -21.92 -16.98
CA LEU A 114 -15.34 -21.41 -16.93
C LEU A 114 -16.29 -22.19 -17.87
N GLU A 115 -15.79 -22.64 -19.02
CA GLU A 115 -16.65 -23.34 -20.02
C GLU A 115 -17.06 -24.73 -19.51
N LYS A 116 -16.18 -25.42 -18.80
CA LYS A 116 -16.42 -26.76 -18.27
C LYS A 116 -16.94 -26.79 -16.84
N GLY A 117 -16.95 -25.63 -16.14
CA GLY A 117 -17.27 -25.59 -14.74
C GLY A 117 -16.27 -26.39 -13.89
N LEU A 118 -14.97 -26.32 -14.22
CA LEU A 118 -13.91 -27.01 -13.50
C LEU A 118 -12.96 -26.03 -12.82
N ILE A 119 -12.56 -26.34 -11.60
CA ILE A 119 -11.60 -25.56 -10.82
C ILE A 119 -10.62 -26.48 -10.10
N LEU A 120 -9.33 -26.13 -10.16
CA LEU A 120 -8.27 -26.77 -9.38
C LEU A 120 -7.87 -25.88 -8.21
N LEU A 121 -8.03 -26.39 -7.01
CA LEU A 121 -7.71 -25.69 -5.76
C LEU A 121 -6.46 -26.29 -5.12
N LYS A 122 -5.46 -25.47 -4.87
CA LYS A 122 -4.28 -25.84 -4.09
C LYS A 122 -4.53 -25.60 -2.61
N SER A 123 -4.31 -26.63 -1.81
CA SER A 123 -4.39 -26.55 -0.36
C SER A 123 -3.32 -27.41 0.32
N THR A 124 -2.91 -26.99 1.52
CA THR A 124 -2.03 -27.77 2.41
C THR A 124 -2.80 -28.75 3.28
N SER A 125 -4.12 -28.63 3.33
CA SER A 125 -5.04 -29.48 4.07
C SER A 125 -6.02 -30.15 3.13
N GLU A 126 -6.57 -31.28 3.55
CA GLU A 126 -7.64 -31.95 2.81
C GLU A 126 -8.89 -31.08 2.75
N LEU A 127 -9.50 -30.99 1.57
CA LEU A 127 -10.70 -30.20 1.35
C LEU A 127 -11.97 -31.08 1.41
N PRO A 128 -13.10 -30.55 1.92
CA PRO A 128 -14.38 -31.25 1.93
C PRO A 128 -14.83 -31.62 0.51
N ARG A 129 -15.59 -32.72 0.38
CA ARG A 129 -16.14 -33.14 -0.94
C ARG A 129 -17.13 -32.17 -1.53
N HIS A 130 -17.80 -31.39 -0.68
CA HIS A 130 -18.76 -30.37 -1.05
C HIS A 130 -18.38 -29.08 -0.35
N LEU A 131 -18.21 -27.99 -1.07
CA LEU A 131 -17.77 -26.73 -0.51
C LEU A 131 -18.23 -25.53 -1.35
N SER A 132 -18.20 -24.35 -0.74
CA SER A 132 -18.32 -23.06 -1.41
C SER A 132 -17.13 -22.18 -1.06
N LEU A 133 -16.71 -21.34 -2.00
CA LEU A 133 -15.51 -20.51 -1.91
C LEU A 133 -15.87 -19.06 -1.64
N ILE A 134 -15.26 -18.49 -0.61
CA ILE A 134 -15.38 -17.09 -0.22
C ILE A 134 -14.04 -16.41 -0.47
N PRO A 135 -13.98 -15.25 -1.17
CA PRO A 135 -12.72 -14.56 -1.42
C PRO A 135 -12.05 -14.16 -0.11
N TYR A 136 -10.74 -14.39 -0.02
CA TYR A 136 -9.94 -13.99 1.12
C TYR A 136 -8.79 -13.08 0.67
N LYS A 137 -9.09 -11.80 0.49
CA LYS A 137 -8.10 -10.78 0.13
C LYS A 137 -7.85 -9.86 1.33
N PHE A 138 -7.07 -10.36 2.29
CA PHE A 138 -6.68 -9.57 3.45
C PHE A 138 -5.22 -9.14 3.33
N ILE A 139 -4.99 -7.84 3.16
CA ILE A 139 -3.66 -7.23 3.21
C ILE A 139 -3.48 -6.63 4.60
N SER A 140 -2.55 -7.20 5.37
CA SER A 140 -2.27 -6.71 6.72
C SER A 140 -1.66 -5.30 6.68
N ALA A 141 -2.31 -4.34 7.32
CA ALA A 141 -1.77 -3.00 7.53
C ALA A 141 -0.85 -2.91 8.77
N ARG A 142 -0.49 -4.04 9.38
CA ARG A 142 0.22 -4.11 10.66
C ARG A 142 1.46 -3.22 10.75
N PRO A 143 2.39 -3.16 9.77
CA PRO A 143 3.55 -2.27 9.87
C PRO A 143 3.15 -0.78 9.95
N ILE A 144 2.10 -0.39 9.21
CA ILE A 144 1.59 0.99 9.23
C ILE A 144 0.92 1.30 10.57
N GLU A 145 0.12 0.36 11.09
CA GLU A 145 -0.52 0.48 12.42
C GLU A 145 0.53 0.62 13.52
N GLU A 146 1.57 -0.19 13.51
CA GLU A 146 2.66 -0.16 14.48
C GLU A 146 3.41 1.17 14.44
N SER A 147 3.70 1.71 13.25
CA SER A 147 4.34 3.02 13.06
C SER A 147 3.48 4.16 13.63
N ILE A 148 2.16 4.14 13.35
CA ILE A 148 1.21 5.12 13.90
C ILE A 148 1.17 5.04 15.44
N GLN A 149 1.06 3.84 16.00
CA GLN A 149 1.00 3.62 17.45
C GLN A 149 2.28 4.05 18.14
N GLN A 150 3.43 3.85 17.51
CA GLN A 150 4.70 4.31 18.04
C GLN A 150 4.77 5.83 18.07
N THR A 151 4.44 6.50 16.96
CA THR A 151 4.37 7.98 16.89
C THR A 151 3.45 8.52 17.98
N ALA A 152 2.27 7.93 18.17
CA ALA A 152 1.31 8.31 19.19
C ALA A 152 1.86 8.09 20.62
N SER A 153 2.55 6.98 20.85
CA SER A 153 3.18 6.67 22.14
C SER A 153 4.32 7.64 22.47
N GLU A 154 5.15 7.99 21.50
CA GLU A 154 6.23 8.98 21.66
C GLU A 154 5.66 10.37 21.96
N TYR A 155 4.58 10.75 21.26
CA TYR A 155 3.88 12.01 21.54
C TYR A 155 3.33 12.08 22.99
N LEU A 156 2.77 10.97 23.49
CA LEU A 156 2.34 10.92 24.90
C LEU A 156 3.48 11.09 25.90
N LYS A 157 4.68 10.61 25.58
CA LYS A 157 5.91 10.78 26.37
C LYS A 157 6.48 12.20 26.27
N GLY A 158 5.87 13.07 25.47
CA GLY A 158 6.29 14.48 25.32
C GLY A 158 7.24 14.74 24.17
N LYS A 159 7.55 13.74 23.31
CA LYS A 159 8.31 13.95 22.08
C LYS A 159 7.47 14.81 21.12
N LYS A 160 8.10 15.80 20.50
CA LYS A 160 7.44 16.61 19.46
C LYS A 160 7.26 15.78 18.20
N LEU A 161 6.16 16.01 17.51
CA LEU A 161 5.96 15.47 16.17
C LEU A 161 6.99 16.08 15.20
N ASN A 162 7.31 15.35 14.13
CA ASN A 162 8.07 15.94 13.04
C ASN A 162 7.32 17.17 12.52
N PRO A 163 7.99 18.32 12.27
CA PRO A 163 7.33 19.55 11.84
C PRO A 163 6.46 19.41 10.60
N CYS A 164 6.85 18.55 9.64
CA CYS A 164 6.04 18.26 8.46
C CYS A 164 4.70 17.60 8.86
N ILE A 165 4.75 16.59 9.72
CA ILE A 165 3.56 15.87 10.22
C ILE A 165 2.70 16.83 11.06
N ASP A 166 3.32 17.62 11.93
CA ASP A 166 2.65 18.59 12.78
C ASP A 166 1.83 19.57 11.95
N ASN A 167 2.47 20.21 10.97
CA ASN A 167 1.83 21.18 10.07
C ASN A 167 0.74 20.52 9.21
N PHE A 168 0.99 19.31 8.69
CA PHE A 168 0.03 18.59 7.87
C PHE A 168 -1.24 18.22 8.65
N LEU A 169 -1.09 17.63 9.84
CA LEU A 169 -2.22 17.22 10.68
C LEU A 169 -3.12 18.38 11.11
N LEU A 170 -2.52 19.55 11.35
CA LEU A 170 -3.25 20.77 11.72
C LEU A 170 -3.66 21.62 10.52
N ARG A 171 -3.27 21.25 9.29
CA ARG A 171 -3.50 22.03 8.07
C ARG A 171 -2.90 23.45 8.18
N ASN A 172 -1.79 23.57 8.89
CA ASN A 172 -1.06 24.82 8.96
C ASN A 172 -0.38 25.11 7.62
N ARG A 173 -0.07 26.39 7.40
CA ARG A 173 0.81 26.75 6.29
C ARG A 173 2.17 26.06 6.47
N PRO A 174 2.75 25.48 5.40
CA PRO A 174 4.08 24.85 5.47
C PRO A 174 5.17 25.87 5.87
N ASN A 175 6.20 25.36 6.52
CA ASN A 175 7.39 26.14 6.82
C ASN A 175 8.31 26.18 5.60
N PHE A 176 8.98 27.33 5.40
CA PHE A 176 9.92 27.55 4.30
C PHE A 176 11.20 28.19 4.83
N LYS A 177 12.35 27.87 4.22
CA LYS A 177 13.65 28.54 4.48
C LYS A 177 13.56 30.00 4.13
N ASN A 178 12.99 30.32 2.96
CA ASN A 178 12.67 31.64 2.50
C ASN A 178 11.21 31.69 2.04
N ASP A 179 10.50 32.72 2.49
CA ASP A 179 9.09 32.92 2.17
C ASP A 179 8.92 34.00 1.12
N TYR A 180 8.35 33.67 -0.01
CA TYR A 180 8.14 34.58 -1.15
C TYR A 180 6.67 35.02 -1.29
N GLY A 181 5.86 34.83 -0.26
CA GLY A 181 4.46 35.24 -0.22
C GLY A 181 3.47 34.07 -0.11
N GLU A 182 2.20 34.37 0.03
CA GLU A 182 1.15 33.38 0.31
C GLU A 182 0.81 32.53 -0.88
N ASP A 183 0.84 33.08 -2.09
CA ASP A 183 0.53 32.35 -3.33
C ASP A 183 1.76 31.61 -3.86
N LEU A 184 1.86 30.35 -3.53
CA LEU A 184 2.96 29.46 -3.96
C LEU A 184 3.08 29.35 -5.48
N SER A 185 2.02 29.60 -6.24
CA SER A 185 2.04 29.51 -7.71
C SER A 185 2.84 30.64 -8.36
N THR A 186 3.10 31.71 -7.63
CA THR A 186 3.82 32.90 -8.12
C THR A 186 5.31 32.91 -7.77
N TRP A 187 5.82 31.89 -7.09
CA TRP A 187 7.22 31.84 -6.64
C TRP A 187 8.24 31.65 -7.77
N GLY A 188 7.82 31.17 -8.93
CA GLY A 188 8.62 31.01 -10.13
C GLY A 188 8.02 31.73 -11.34
N LYS A 189 8.69 31.60 -12.49
CA LYS A 189 8.25 32.22 -13.76
C LYS A 189 7.03 31.54 -14.36
N ASN A 190 6.82 30.28 -14.02
CA ASN A 190 5.71 29.44 -14.46
C ASN A 190 5.39 28.42 -13.38
N THR A 191 4.37 27.59 -13.58
CA THR A 191 3.90 26.59 -12.61
C THR A 191 5.00 25.58 -12.25
N LEU A 192 5.81 25.16 -13.20
CA LEU A 192 6.91 24.21 -12.96
C LEU A 192 8.01 24.83 -12.11
N ASP A 193 8.47 26.03 -12.48
CA ASP A 193 9.49 26.76 -11.72
C ASP A 193 9.01 27.04 -10.29
N SER A 194 7.73 27.40 -10.15
CA SER A 194 7.12 27.59 -8.82
C SER A 194 7.13 26.32 -7.99
N ALA A 195 6.73 25.19 -8.57
CA ALA A 195 6.71 23.89 -7.86
C ALA A 195 8.11 23.45 -7.42
N ILE A 196 9.12 23.61 -8.28
CA ILE A 196 10.52 23.30 -7.95
C ILE A 196 10.99 24.23 -6.81
N LYS A 197 10.75 25.53 -6.93
CA LYS A 197 11.16 26.50 -5.91
C LYS A 197 10.48 26.26 -4.57
N VAL A 198 9.17 26.02 -4.56
CA VAL A 198 8.43 25.67 -3.34
C VAL A 198 9.02 24.42 -2.68
N ALA A 199 9.29 23.36 -3.45
CA ALA A 199 9.86 22.13 -2.91
C ALA A 199 11.25 22.34 -2.29
N THR A 200 12.14 23.08 -2.97
CA THR A 200 13.51 23.34 -2.48
C THR A 200 13.56 24.25 -1.26
N GLU A 201 12.56 25.11 -1.09
CA GLU A 201 12.45 26.01 0.05
C GLU A 201 11.72 25.43 1.27
N LEU A 202 11.14 24.23 1.15
CA LEU A 202 10.52 23.57 2.31
C LEU A 202 11.53 23.39 3.46
N ASP A 203 11.07 23.68 4.68
CA ASP A 203 11.81 23.49 5.92
C ASP A 203 10.95 22.72 6.94
N GLY A 204 10.98 21.39 6.86
CA GLY A 204 10.08 20.53 7.65
C GLY A 204 8.60 20.79 7.34
N GLY A 205 8.29 21.10 6.10
CA GLY A 205 6.96 21.44 5.63
C GLY A 205 6.41 20.43 4.63
N TYR A 206 5.24 20.75 4.08
CA TYR A 206 4.58 19.99 3.03
C TYR A 206 3.93 20.93 2.03
N PHE A 207 3.65 20.47 0.82
CA PHE A 207 2.72 21.14 -0.07
C PHE A 207 1.99 20.14 -0.97
N CYS A 208 0.85 20.56 -1.52
CA CYS A 208 0.00 19.72 -2.33
C CYS A 208 -0.04 20.21 -3.77
N ILE A 209 0.27 19.32 -4.73
CA ILE A 209 0.08 19.57 -6.17
C ILE A 209 -1.24 18.94 -6.58
N GLN A 210 -2.27 19.77 -6.77
CA GLN A 210 -3.59 19.34 -7.19
C GLN A 210 -3.78 19.49 -8.70
N GLY A 211 -4.51 18.56 -9.30
CA GLY A 211 -4.92 18.64 -10.71
C GLY A 211 -5.76 17.44 -11.12
N PRO A 212 -6.67 17.60 -12.10
CA PRO A 212 -7.43 16.46 -12.65
C PRO A 212 -6.53 15.44 -13.36
N PRO A 213 -7.04 14.27 -13.72
CA PRO A 213 -6.33 13.33 -14.60
C PRO A 213 -5.87 14.05 -15.88
N GLY A 214 -4.62 13.80 -16.31
CA GLY A 214 -4.04 14.44 -17.50
C GLY A 214 -3.47 15.86 -17.32
N ALA A 215 -3.63 16.49 -16.13
CA ALA A 215 -3.12 17.85 -15.87
C ALA A 215 -1.60 17.98 -15.71
N GLY A 216 -0.82 16.94 -16.03
CA GLY A 216 0.65 17.02 -15.96
C GLY A 216 1.26 16.82 -14.57
N LYS A 217 0.53 16.30 -13.56
CA LYS A 217 1.09 16.07 -12.22
C LYS A 217 2.37 15.25 -12.23
N THR A 218 2.39 14.15 -12.98
CA THR A 218 3.58 13.29 -13.12
C THR A 218 4.74 14.01 -13.79
N PHE A 219 4.45 14.88 -14.75
CA PHE A 219 5.44 15.73 -15.42
C PHE A 219 6.09 16.73 -14.45
N VAL A 220 5.27 17.41 -13.65
CA VAL A 220 5.78 18.35 -12.63
C VAL A 220 6.51 17.58 -11.53
N GLY A 221 5.90 16.51 -11.01
CA GLY A 221 6.49 15.70 -9.93
C GLY A 221 7.85 15.11 -10.30
N SER A 222 8.02 14.58 -11.51
CA SER A 222 9.30 14.02 -11.94
C SER A 222 10.41 15.08 -11.99
N ARG A 223 10.11 16.29 -12.43
CA ARG A 223 11.09 17.41 -12.49
C ARG A 223 11.41 17.96 -11.10
N VAL A 224 10.43 18.06 -10.22
CA VAL A 224 10.67 18.44 -8.82
C VAL A 224 11.57 17.39 -8.15
N ILE A 225 11.27 16.10 -8.29
CA ILE A 225 12.10 15.02 -7.74
C ILE A 225 13.53 15.10 -8.30
N SER A 226 13.69 15.24 -9.61
CA SER A 226 15.02 15.31 -10.24
C SER A 226 15.82 16.50 -9.74
N ALA A 227 15.22 17.69 -9.62
CA ALA A 227 15.88 18.88 -9.08
C ALA A 227 16.32 18.69 -7.61
N LEU A 228 15.51 18.00 -6.80
CA LEU A 228 15.88 17.68 -5.42
C LEU A 228 17.01 16.65 -5.36
N VAL A 229 17.00 15.64 -6.23
CA VAL A 229 18.10 14.65 -6.35
C VAL A 229 19.39 15.35 -6.78
N GLU A 230 19.33 16.29 -7.73
CA GLU A 230 20.47 17.08 -8.17
C GLU A 230 21.06 17.91 -7.02
N SER A 231 20.21 18.43 -6.14
CA SER A 231 20.65 19.14 -4.91
C SER A 231 21.23 18.22 -3.84
N GLY A 232 21.26 16.90 -4.07
CA GLY A 232 21.83 15.88 -3.20
C GLY A 232 20.80 15.18 -2.27
N ALA A 233 19.54 15.58 -2.30
CA ALA A 233 18.50 15.04 -1.45
C ALA A 233 18.19 13.56 -1.73
N ARG A 234 17.76 12.84 -0.70
CA ARG A 234 17.26 11.47 -0.74
C ARG A 234 15.73 11.47 -0.73
N ILE A 235 15.13 10.90 -1.76
CA ILE A 235 13.71 11.03 -2.06
C ILE A 235 12.99 9.70 -1.86
N GLY A 236 11.86 9.72 -1.17
CA GLY A 236 10.87 8.64 -1.17
C GLY A 236 9.78 8.87 -2.21
N ILE A 237 9.34 7.82 -2.91
CA ILE A 237 8.16 7.83 -3.77
C ILE A 237 7.18 6.78 -3.26
N SER A 238 5.98 7.19 -2.88
CA SER A 238 4.93 6.30 -2.35
C SER A 238 3.61 6.44 -3.08
N SER A 239 2.94 5.30 -3.27
CA SER A 239 1.56 5.24 -3.77
C SER A 239 0.91 3.94 -3.32
N ASN A 240 -0.42 3.86 -3.42
CA ASN A 240 -1.18 2.63 -3.20
C ASN A 240 -1.10 1.64 -4.39
N SER A 241 -0.47 2.03 -5.51
CA SER A 241 -0.37 1.24 -6.73
C SER A 241 1.07 1.21 -7.23
N HIS A 242 1.63 0.02 -7.39
CA HIS A 242 2.95 -0.18 -8.02
C HIS A 242 2.99 0.38 -9.45
N LYS A 243 1.89 0.30 -10.19
CA LYS A 243 1.78 0.91 -11.53
C LYS A 243 1.97 2.43 -11.49
N ALA A 244 1.37 3.11 -10.50
CA ALA A 244 1.55 4.56 -10.35
C ALA A 244 2.99 4.91 -9.95
N ILE A 245 3.60 4.11 -9.06
CA ILE A 245 5.01 4.23 -8.67
C ILE A 245 5.91 4.08 -9.90
N ASN A 246 5.72 3.01 -10.68
CA ASN A 246 6.49 2.73 -11.88
C ASN A 246 6.39 3.87 -12.90
N ASN A 247 5.19 4.35 -13.18
CA ASN A 247 4.97 5.47 -14.10
C ASN A 247 5.73 6.75 -13.68
N LEU A 248 5.82 7.02 -12.37
CA LEU A 248 6.57 8.16 -11.89
C LEU A 248 8.08 7.92 -11.97
N ILE A 249 8.56 6.71 -11.59
CA ILE A 249 9.97 6.33 -11.71
C ILE A 249 10.46 6.49 -13.16
N GLU A 250 9.71 5.99 -14.15
CA GLU A 250 10.06 6.09 -15.56
C GLU A 250 10.25 7.54 -16.00
N LYS A 251 9.37 8.44 -15.55
CA LYS A 251 9.49 9.86 -15.85
C LYS A 251 10.65 10.53 -15.10
N VAL A 252 10.92 10.14 -13.87
CA VAL A 252 12.09 10.61 -13.10
C VAL A 252 13.38 10.20 -13.82
N ILE A 253 13.49 8.94 -14.25
CA ILE A 253 14.66 8.45 -15.01
C ILE A 253 14.86 9.22 -16.30
N SER A 254 13.78 9.45 -17.08
CA SER A 254 13.85 10.23 -18.31
C SER A 254 14.46 11.62 -18.08
N VAL A 255 13.99 12.32 -17.04
CA VAL A 255 14.53 13.65 -16.69
C VAL A 255 15.97 13.57 -16.18
N MET A 256 16.28 12.58 -15.32
CA MET A 256 17.66 12.41 -14.82
C MET A 256 18.65 12.05 -15.92
N ASP A 257 18.23 11.32 -16.96
CA ASP A 257 19.08 11.00 -18.11
C ASP A 257 19.24 12.20 -19.05
N GLU A 258 18.19 12.99 -19.28
CA GLU A 258 18.23 14.23 -20.07
C GLU A 258 19.15 15.28 -19.45
N ASP A 259 19.12 15.42 -18.11
CA ASP A 259 19.87 16.43 -17.36
C ASP A 259 21.19 15.88 -16.79
N GLU A 260 21.60 14.67 -17.14
CA GLU A 260 22.83 13.99 -16.68
C GLU A 260 22.94 13.86 -15.15
N ILE A 261 21.80 13.85 -14.44
CA ILE A 261 21.73 13.75 -12.96
C ILE A 261 22.13 12.35 -12.52
N LYS A 262 23.05 12.26 -11.54
CA LYS A 262 23.53 10.99 -10.99
C LYS A 262 22.60 10.47 -9.89
N GLY A 263 22.47 9.17 -9.79
CA GLY A 263 21.74 8.50 -8.69
C GLY A 263 21.16 7.16 -9.13
N GLN A 264 20.99 6.27 -8.15
CA GLN A 264 20.34 4.98 -8.29
C GLN A 264 18.95 5.04 -7.64
N ILE A 265 18.09 4.14 -8.08
CA ILE A 265 16.71 4.02 -7.61
C ILE A 265 16.54 2.62 -7.00
N ALA A 266 16.17 2.55 -5.73
CA ALA A 266 15.75 1.31 -5.10
C ALA A 266 14.22 1.19 -5.18
N ARG A 267 13.74 0.17 -5.91
CA ARG A 267 12.31 -0.15 -5.99
C ARG A 267 11.98 -1.28 -5.03
N ILE A 268 11.02 -1.06 -4.16
CA ILE A 268 10.56 -2.04 -3.18
C ILE A 268 9.24 -2.64 -3.64
N ASP A 269 9.29 -3.90 -4.07
CA ASP A 269 8.11 -4.66 -4.52
C ASP A 269 8.33 -6.16 -4.27
N ARG A 270 7.55 -6.73 -3.35
CA ARG A 270 7.70 -8.11 -2.90
C ARG A 270 7.36 -9.13 -3.98
N ASN A 271 6.30 -8.89 -4.72
CA ASN A 271 5.71 -9.88 -5.62
C ASN A 271 6.12 -9.65 -7.08
N ASN A 272 6.66 -8.46 -7.39
CA ASN A 272 6.90 -8.01 -8.77
C ASN A 272 5.64 -8.10 -9.66
N ASP A 273 4.48 -7.80 -9.06
CA ASP A 273 3.18 -7.91 -9.74
C ASP A 273 3.06 -6.96 -10.94
N GLU A 274 3.79 -5.86 -10.90
CA GLU A 274 3.88 -4.86 -11.98
C GLU A 274 5.36 -4.72 -12.37
N PRO A 275 5.88 -5.56 -13.25
CA PRO A 275 7.29 -5.52 -13.62
C PRO A 275 7.65 -4.17 -14.26
N LEU A 276 8.75 -3.60 -13.82
CA LEU A 276 9.32 -2.41 -14.42
C LEU A 276 10.29 -2.84 -15.53
N TYR A 277 10.43 -2.01 -16.58
CA TYR A 277 11.41 -2.27 -17.62
C TYR A 277 12.85 -2.26 -17.05
N GLU A 278 13.71 -3.10 -17.61
CA GLU A 278 15.11 -3.17 -17.20
C GLU A 278 15.81 -1.83 -17.44
N ASN A 279 16.37 -1.26 -16.38
CA ASN A 279 17.16 -0.03 -16.46
C ASN A 279 18.33 -0.11 -15.46
N LYS A 280 19.53 0.26 -15.92
CA LYS A 280 20.76 0.24 -15.11
C LYS A 280 20.71 1.11 -13.83
N ARG A 281 19.78 2.04 -13.74
CA ARG A 281 19.58 2.90 -12.57
C ARG A 281 18.69 2.27 -11.51
N ILE A 282 17.97 1.18 -11.83
CA ILE A 282 16.98 0.58 -10.95
C ILE A 282 17.52 -0.71 -10.40
N GLU A 283 17.46 -0.83 -9.10
CA GLU A 283 17.65 -2.10 -8.37
C GLU A 283 16.37 -2.43 -7.62
N GLN A 284 15.88 -3.65 -7.80
CA GLN A 284 14.63 -4.10 -7.21
C GLN A 284 14.87 -5.00 -6.00
N PHE A 285 14.11 -4.77 -4.94
CA PHE A 285 14.19 -5.51 -3.70
C PHE A 285 12.82 -5.97 -3.23
N PRO A 286 12.69 -7.18 -2.66
CA PRO A 286 11.42 -7.69 -2.14
C PRO A 286 10.98 -6.98 -0.85
N SER A 287 11.91 -6.34 -0.13
CA SER A 287 11.61 -5.56 1.07
C SER A 287 12.66 -4.48 1.31
N ILE A 288 12.29 -3.44 2.06
CA ILE A 288 13.20 -2.35 2.40
C ILE A 288 14.36 -2.81 3.28
N SER A 289 14.16 -3.80 4.15
CA SER A 289 15.21 -4.36 5.02
C SER A 289 16.27 -5.15 4.25
N GLN A 290 15.99 -5.56 3.02
CA GLN A 290 16.92 -6.24 2.13
C GLN A 290 17.56 -5.27 1.11
N ALA A 291 17.05 -4.04 1.04
CA ALA A 291 17.56 -3.05 0.10
C ALA A 291 18.96 -2.56 0.53
N ASN A 292 19.87 -2.53 -0.44
CA ASN A 292 21.15 -1.87 -0.27
C ASN A 292 20.97 -0.35 -0.44
N LEU A 293 20.79 0.37 0.67
CA LEU A 293 20.57 1.80 0.69
C LEU A 293 21.91 2.59 0.76
N SER A 294 22.84 2.28 -0.13
CA SER A 294 24.10 3.02 -0.27
C SER A 294 23.86 4.52 -0.57
N GLU A 295 24.90 5.36 -0.41
CA GLU A 295 24.82 6.80 -0.68
C GLU A 295 24.43 7.13 -2.13
N ASN A 296 24.70 6.22 -3.06
CA ASN A 296 24.33 6.36 -4.47
C ASN A 296 22.83 6.18 -4.72
N VAL A 297 22.09 5.53 -3.82
CA VAL A 297 20.63 5.41 -3.90
C VAL A 297 20.01 6.74 -3.48
N LYS A 298 19.54 7.49 -4.45
CA LYS A 298 18.92 8.81 -4.26
C LYS A 298 17.40 8.76 -4.23
N VAL A 299 16.81 7.74 -4.85
CA VAL A 299 15.35 7.56 -4.86
C VAL A 299 15.01 6.18 -4.31
N ILE A 300 14.06 6.13 -3.38
CA ILE A 300 13.50 4.90 -2.83
C ILE A 300 12.02 4.90 -3.16
N ALA A 301 11.54 3.87 -3.82
CA ALA A 301 10.15 3.83 -4.28
C ALA A 301 9.45 2.55 -3.83
N GLY A 302 8.27 2.70 -3.26
CA GLY A 302 7.49 1.58 -2.72
C GLY A 302 6.15 2.03 -2.17
N THR A 303 5.36 1.07 -1.72
CA THR A 303 4.10 1.37 -1.05
C THR A 303 4.33 1.83 0.40
N ALA A 304 3.30 2.31 1.08
CA ALA A 304 3.38 2.79 2.46
C ALA A 304 4.00 1.76 3.44
N TRP A 305 3.87 0.47 3.16
CA TRP A 305 4.50 -0.61 3.93
C TRP A 305 6.04 -0.51 3.97
N ALA A 306 6.67 -0.08 2.88
CA ALA A 306 8.12 0.12 2.85
C ALA A 306 8.55 1.26 3.77
N PHE A 307 7.80 2.36 3.76
CA PHE A 307 8.14 3.57 4.53
C PHE A 307 7.71 3.52 6.00
N ALA A 308 6.80 2.63 6.37
CA ALA A 308 6.44 2.37 7.75
C ALA A 308 7.50 1.56 8.53
N ASN A 309 8.52 1.02 7.85
CA ASN A 309 9.59 0.24 8.46
C ASN A 309 10.62 1.14 9.15
N GLU A 310 11.14 0.71 10.32
CA GLU A 310 12.11 1.45 11.13
C GLU A 310 13.40 1.81 10.36
N VAL A 311 13.80 0.99 9.38
CA VAL A 311 14.97 1.25 8.52
C VAL A 311 14.86 2.58 7.77
N MET A 312 13.63 3.07 7.56
CA MET A 312 13.36 4.31 6.82
C MET A 312 13.24 5.55 7.73
N TRP A 313 13.27 5.37 9.05
CA TRP A 313 13.20 6.50 9.95
C TRP A 313 14.44 7.38 9.81
N ASP A 314 14.23 8.67 9.62
CA ASP A 314 15.27 9.66 9.34
C ASP A 314 16.12 9.38 8.08
N GLY A 315 15.65 8.47 7.21
CA GLY A 315 16.38 8.04 6.00
C GLY A 315 16.06 8.83 4.74
N LEU A 316 15.11 9.78 4.78
CA LEU A 316 14.64 10.57 3.63
C LEU A 316 14.63 12.06 3.96
N ASP A 317 14.96 12.89 2.96
CA ASP A 317 14.78 14.32 3.02
C ASP A 317 13.37 14.71 2.56
N TYR A 318 12.81 13.99 1.57
CA TYR A 318 11.47 14.24 1.03
C TYR A 318 10.72 12.93 0.76
N LEU A 319 9.39 12.97 0.89
CA LEU A 319 8.47 11.89 0.51
C LEU A 319 7.37 12.45 -0.42
N PHE A 320 7.22 11.81 -1.60
CA PHE A 320 6.21 12.10 -2.63
C PHE A 320 5.12 11.05 -2.67
#